data_ed32fb90a7e57cfd01085b2708fd16f4
#
_entry.id   ed32fb90a7e57cfd01085b2708fd16f4
#
_cell.length_a   1.000
_cell.length_b   1.000
_cell.length_c   1.000
_cell.angle_alpha   90.00
_cell.angle_beta   90.00
_cell.angle_gamma   90.00
#
_symmetry.space_group_name_H-M   'P 1'
#
loop_
_entity.id
_entity.type
_entity.pdbx_description
1 polymer ?
#
loop_
_entity_poly.entity_id
_entity_poly.type
_entity_poly.pdbx_seq_one_letter_code
_entity_poly.pdbx_strand_id
1 'polypeptide(L)'
;ESNIGVQGHSWGGYQIAYLVTKTDIFKAAESGAPVVNMISAYGGIRWDTGLSRQFQYEHTQSRIGGTPWEYPQRYFENSPIYNIDKINTPLLIMHNDADGHVPWYQGIEFFMSLRRLGKPSWLLNYNGARHWPLKIQNRKDFNIRMQQFFDHYLKGEAEPVWMDRGIPAIEKGINQGYELID
;
A
#
# COMPACT_ATOMS: atom_id res chain seq x y z
N GLU A 1 3.08 8.26 24.14
CA GLU A 1 2.74 6.93 23.54
C GLU A 1 1.63 7.02 22.47
N SER A 2 1.04 8.19 22.21
CA SER A 2 -0.09 8.34 21.29
C SER A 2 0.27 8.61 19.81
N ASN A 3 1.54 8.86 19.50
CA ASN A 3 1.98 9.25 18.15
C ASN A 3 2.89 8.17 17.56
N ILE A 4 2.30 7.03 17.21
CA ILE A 4 3.00 5.89 16.62
C ILE A 4 2.62 5.78 15.14
N GLY A 5 3.62 5.78 14.27
CA GLY A 5 3.47 5.42 12.85
C GLY A 5 4.02 4.03 12.59
N VAL A 6 3.56 3.41 11.53
CA VAL A 6 4.03 2.09 11.11
C VAL A 6 4.24 2.06 9.60
N GLN A 7 5.25 1.34 9.14
CA GLN A 7 5.52 1.18 7.72
C GLN A 7 5.96 -0.25 7.38
N GLY A 8 5.72 -0.67 6.16
CA GLY A 8 6.16 -1.96 5.67
C GLY A 8 6.02 -2.09 4.17
N HIS A 9 6.94 -2.83 3.55
CA HIS A 9 6.97 -3.04 2.10
C HIS A 9 6.77 -4.52 1.75
N SER A 10 6.11 -4.80 0.61
CA SER A 10 5.88 -6.14 0.09
C SER A 10 5.04 -6.99 1.05
N TRP A 11 5.58 -8.08 1.58
CA TRP A 11 4.91 -8.83 2.64
C TRP A 11 4.71 -7.99 3.91
N GLY A 12 5.65 -7.11 4.23
CA GLY A 12 5.48 -6.09 5.27
C GLY A 12 4.33 -5.14 4.97
N GLY A 13 4.16 -4.74 3.70
CA GLY A 13 3.01 -3.94 3.25
C GLY A 13 1.67 -4.67 3.47
N TYR A 14 1.61 -5.97 3.17
CA TYR A 14 0.45 -6.80 3.53
C TYR A 14 0.19 -6.82 5.05
N GLN A 15 1.25 -7.02 5.84
CA GLN A 15 1.12 -7.04 7.29
C GLN A 15 0.56 -5.72 7.82
N ILE A 16 1.02 -4.56 7.29
CA ILE A 16 0.47 -3.26 7.64
C ILE A 16 -1.00 -3.13 7.23
N ALA A 17 -1.33 -3.48 5.97
CA ALA A 17 -2.70 -3.43 5.48
C ALA A 17 -3.65 -4.29 6.33
N TYR A 18 -3.20 -5.46 6.79
CA TYR A 18 -3.97 -6.33 7.69
C TYR A 18 -4.08 -5.75 9.10
N LEU A 19 -2.95 -5.27 9.65
CA LEU A 19 -2.86 -4.79 11.02
C LEU A 19 -3.81 -3.62 11.28
N VAL A 20 -3.88 -2.64 10.37
CA VAL A 20 -4.77 -1.48 10.49
C VAL A 20 -6.26 -1.83 10.38
N THR A 21 -6.61 -3.05 9.97
CA THR A 21 -7.99 -3.57 10.08
C THR A 21 -8.31 -4.12 11.48
N LYS A 22 -7.30 -4.28 12.34
CA LYS A 22 -7.43 -4.95 13.65
C LYS A 22 -7.20 -4.01 14.84
N THR A 23 -6.55 -2.87 14.62
CA THR A 23 -6.18 -1.95 15.71
C THR A 23 -6.08 -0.52 15.23
N ASP A 24 -6.46 0.44 16.08
CA ASP A 24 -6.40 1.88 15.85
C ASP A 24 -5.24 2.55 16.60
N ILE A 25 -4.24 1.78 17.07
CA ILE A 25 -3.12 2.34 17.84
C ILE A 25 -2.18 3.22 17.02
N PHE A 26 -2.22 3.09 15.68
CA PHE A 26 -1.37 3.85 14.78
C PHE A 26 -2.04 5.13 14.30
N LYS A 27 -1.35 6.25 14.43
CA LYS A 27 -1.78 7.55 13.92
C LYS A 27 -1.66 7.67 12.40
N ALA A 28 -0.73 6.92 11.80
CA ALA A 28 -0.49 6.89 10.37
C ALA A 28 0.20 5.58 9.98
N ALA A 29 -0.04 5.10 8.77
CA ALA A 29 0.58 3.89 8.27
C ALA A 29 1.02 4.04 6.81
N GLU A 30 2.18 3.45 6.46
CA GLU A 30 2.61 3.29 5.07
C GLU A 30 2.59 1.81 4.70
N SER A 31 2.01 1.50 3.54
CA SER A 31 1.86 0.14 3.02
C SER A 31 2.38 0.08 1.59
N GLY A 32 3.65 -0.33 1.45
CA GLY A 32 4.33 -0.43 0.16
C GLY A 32 4.06 -1.76 -0.53
N ALA A 33 3.67 -1.72 -1.81
CA ALA A 33 3.42 -2.89 -2.67
C ALA A 33 2.67 -4.05 -1.96
N PRO A 34 1.53 -3.77 -1.29
CA PRO A 34 0.84 -4.76 -0.48
C PRO A 34 0.10 -5.79 -1.32
N VAL A 35 0.01 -7.02 -0.82
CA VAL A 35 -1.10 -7.92 -1.16
C VAL A 35 -2.26 -7.56 -0.24
N VAL A 36 -3.45 -7.34 -0.79
CA VAL A 36 -4.65 -7.02 0.01
C VAL A 36 -5.82 -7.95 -0.24
N ASN A 37 -5.81 -8.64 -1.37
CA ASN A 37 -6.82 -9.62 -1.75
C ASN A 37 -6.13 -10.92 -2.18
N MET A 38 -6.06 -11.89 -1.31
CA MET A 38 -5.37 -13.14 -1.59
C MET A 38 -6.09 -13.99 -2.64
N ILE A 39 -7.38 -13.74 -2.90
CA ILE A 39 -8.13 -14.44 -3.95
C ILE A 39 -7.72 -13.92 -5.32
N SER A 40 -7.76 -12.59 -5.56
CA SER A 40 -7.33 -12.03 -6.85
C SER A 40 -5.82 -12.19 -7.07
N ALA A 41 -5.02 -12.15 -6.01
CA ALA A 41 -3.58 -12.36 -6.09
C ALA A 41 -3.18 -13.83 -6.30
N TYR A 42 -4.02 -14.79 -5.91
CA TYR A 42 -3.75 -16.23 -6.01
C TYR A 42 -3.44 -16.67 -7.44
N GLY A 43 -4.21 -16.19 -8.42
CA GLY A 43 -3.98 -16.45 -9.84
C GLY A 43 -2.88 -15.59 -10.49
N GLY A 44 -2.22 -14.75 -9.71
CA GLY A 44 -1.19 -13.86 -10.22
C GLY A 44 0.11 -14.58 -10.57
N ILE A 45 0.87 -13.96 -11.49
CA ILE A 45 2.20 -14.40 -11.89
C ILE A 45 3.24 -13.44 -11.31
N ARG A 46 4.33 -13.97 -10.81
CA ARG A 46 5.54 -13.21 -10.49
C ARG A 46 6.33 -13.02 -11.79
N TRP A 47 6.05 -11.95 -12.50
CA TRP A 47 6.60 -11.69 -13.82
C TRP A 47 8.13 -11.64 -13.86
N ASP A 48 8.79 -11.22 -12.79
CA ASP A 48 10.25 -11.20 -12.71
C ASP A 48 10.86 -12.61 -12.68
N THR A 49 10.09 -13.63 -12.31
CA THR A 49 10.56 -15.02 -12.20
C THR A 49 9.76 -16.01 -13.06
N GLY A 50 8.59 -15.61 -13.56
CA GLY A 50 7.67 -16.48 -14.29
C GLY A 50 6.93 -17.50 -13.41
N LEU A 51 7.05 -17.42 -12.08
CA LEU A 51 6.42 -18.36 -11.16
C LEU A 51 4.99 -17.94 -10.83
N SER A 52 4.09 -18.94 -10.75
CA SER A 52 2.76 -18.76 -10.16
C SER A 52 2.89 -18.37 -8.68
N ARG A 53 1.96 -17.56 -8.20
CA ARG A 53 1.92 -17.16 -6.79
C ARG A 53 1.25 -18.19 -5.87
N GLN A 54 0.55 -19.18 -6.41
CA GLN A 54 -0.28 -20.15 -5.70
C GLN A 54 0.45 -20.83 -4.54
N PHE A 55 1.63 -21.39 -4.79
CA PHE A 55 2.41 -22.08 -3.77
C PHE A 55 2.81 -21.19 -2.58
N GLN A 56 2.92 -19.86 -2.79
CA GLN A 56 3.22 -18.91 -1.71
C GLN A 56 2.08 -18.82 -0.70
N TYR A 57 0.84 -18.84 -1.19
CA TYR A 57 -0.34 -18.80 -0.33
C TYR A 57 -0.58 -20.14 0.34
N GLU A 58 -0.46 -21.22 -0.41
CA GLU A 58 -0.74 -22.57 0.09
C GLU A 58 0.30 -23.05 1.10
N HIS A 59 1.60 -22.94 0.79
CA HIS A 59 2.65 -23.67 1.50
C HIS A 59 3.73 -22.82 2.15
N THR A 60 4.16 -21.72 1.53
CA THR A 60 5.37 -21.03 1.97
C THR A 60 5.07 -19.78 2.81
N GLN A 61 4.91 -18.61 2.21
CA GLN A 61 4.82 -17.35 2.91
C GLN A 61 3.54 -17.19 3.73
N SER A 62 2.39 -17.50 3.17
CA SER A 62 1.09 -17.34 3.83
C SER A 62 0.65 -18.57 4.63
N ARG A 63 1.08 -19.76 4.24
CA ARG A 63 0.81 -21.03 4.95
C ARG A 63 -0.67 -21.28 5.21
N ILE A 64 -1.53 -20.94 4.24
CA ILE A 64 -2.98 -21.15 4.35
C ILE A 64 -3.33 -22.64 4.41
N GLY A 65 -2.52 -23.49 3.75
CA GLY A 65 -2.59 -24.95 3.85
C GLY A 65 -3.31 -25.63 2.69
N GLY A 66 -3.76 -24.87 1.68
CA GLY A 66 -4.40 -25.40 0.47
C GLY A 66 -5.02 -24.29 -0.36
N THR A 67 -5.81 -24.65 -1.35
CA THR A 67 -6.40 -23.76 -2.35
C THR A 67 -7.56 -22.92 -1.80
N PRO A 68 -7.95 -21.82 -2.49
CA PRO A 68 -9.15 -21.05 -2.14
C PRO A 68 -10.44 -21.85 -2.19
N TRP A 69 -10.50 -22.92 -2.97
CA TRP A 69 -11.67 -23.78 -3.09
C TRP A 69 -11.78 -24.77 -1.94
N GLU A 70 -10.64 -25.19 -1.36
CA GLU A 70 -10.60 -26.04 -0.16
C GLU A 70 -10.82 -25.25 1.13
N TYR A 71 -10.23 -24.05 1.21
CA TYR A 71 -10.24 -23.22 2.41
C TYR A 71 -10.66 -21.76 2.13
N PRO A 72 -11.83 -21.52 1.51
CA PRO A 72 -12.24 -20.16 1.12
C PRO A 72 -12.26 -19.19 2.30
N GLN A 73 -12.72 -19.64 3.47
CA GLN A 73 -12.78 -18.81 4.66
C GLN A 73 -11.41 -18.28 5.09
N ARG A 74 -10.37 -19.10 5.02
CA ARG A 74 -9.00 -18.69 5.37
C ARG A 74 -8.48 -17.59 4.42
N TYR A 75 -8.83 -17.66 3.13
CA TYR A 75 -8.48 -16.61 2.16
C TYR A 75 -9.21 -15.31 2.44
N PHE A 76 -10.49 -15.35 2.79
CA PHE A 76 -11.26 -14.18 3.19
C PHE A 76 -10.71 -13.54 4.46
N GLU A 77 -10.50 -14.32 5.51
CA GLU A 77 -10.02 -13.83 6.81
C GLU A 77 -8.64 -13.18 6.73
N ASN A 78 -7.79 -13.66 5.83
CA ASN A 78 -6.44 -13.16 5.63
C ASN A 78 -6.32 -12.10 4.52
N SER A 79 -7.43 -11.68 3.90
CA SER A 79 -7.44 -10.62 2.89
C SER A 79 -7.94 -9.31 3.49
N PRO A 80 -7.07 -8.30 3.66
CA PRO A 80 -7.43 -7.00 4.24
C PRO A 80 -8.63 -6.34 3.56
N ILE A 81 -8.78 -6.54 2.25
CA ILE A 81 -9.82 -5.88 1.44
C ILE A 81 -11.25 -6.10 1.97
N TYR A 82 -11.51 -7.22 2.59
CA TYR A 82 -12.84 -7.52 3.16
C TYR A 82 -13.11 -6.88 4.52
N ASN A 83 -12.15 -6.12 5.05
CA ASN A 83 -12.24 -5.44 6.33
C ASN A 83 -11.80 -3.96 6.24
N ILE A 84 -11.81 -3.37 5.05
CA ILE A 84 -11.38 -1.98 4.83
C ILE A 84 -12.28 -0.98 5.56
N ASP A 85 -13.55 -1.29 5.74
CA ASP A 85 -14.52 -0.50 6.51
C ASP A 85 -14.04 -0.23 7.94
N LYS A 86 -13.25 -1.14 8.52
CA LYS A 86 -12.70 -1.04 9.88
C LYS A 86 -11.47 -0.17 9.99
N ILE A 87 -10.85 0.23 8.88
CA ILE A 87 -9.64 1.05 8.89
C ILE A 87 -10.00 2.49 9.23
N ASN A 88 -9.38 3.03 10.28
CA ASN A 88 -9.46 4.43 10.66
C ASN A 88 -8.11 5.17 10.51
N THR A 89 -7.02 4.42 10.43
CA THR A 89 -5.67 4.95 10.27
C THR A 89 -5.47 5.51 8.86
N PRO A 90 -5.01 6.77 8.69
CA PRO A 90 -4.61 7.32 7.39
C PRO A 90 -3.50 6.47 6.75
N LEU A 91 -3.61 6.22 5.44
CA LEU A 91 -2.76 5.30 4.70
C LEU A 91 -2.04 5.94 3.52
N LEU A 92 -0.72 5.90 3.55
CA LEU A 92 0.11 6.12 2.37
C LEU A 92 0.41 4.77 1.71
N ILE A 93 0.04 4.62 0.45
CA ILE A 93 0.28 3.41 -0.34
C ILE A 93 1.32 3.74 -1.41
N MET A 94 2.35 2.91 -1.57
CA MET A 94 3.26 2.98 -2.70
C MET A 94 3.18 1.67 -3.48
N HIS A 95 2.77 1.72 -4.75
CA HIS A 95 2.72 0.54 -5.59
C HIS A 95 2.96 0.91 -7.05
N ASN A 96 3.96 0.31 -7.68
CA ASN A 96 4.41 0.67 -9.01
C ASN A 96 3.78 -0.21 -10.08
N ASP A 97 3.53 0.37 -11.25
CA ASP A 97 2.79 -0.26 -12.36
C ASP A 97 3.58 -1.37 -13.10
N ALA A 98 4.91 -1.41 -12.96
CA ALA A 98 5.74 -2.49 -13.49
C ALA A 98 6.23 -3.47 -12.40
N ASP A 99 5.50 -3.58 -11.29
CA ASP A 99 5.83 -4.51 -10.22
C ASP A 99 5.73 -5.97 -10.72
N GLY A 100 6.87 -6.66 -10.75
CA GLY A 100 6.98 -8.05 -11.19
C GLY A 100 6.90 -9.07 -10.05
N HIS A 101 6.66 -8.63 -8.80
CA HIS A 101 6.55 -9.47 -7.61
C HIS A 101 5.12 -9.52 -7.08
N VAL A 102 4.50 -8.36 -6.87
CA VAL A 102 3.11 -8.24 -6.42
C VAL A 102 2.30 -7.57 -7.53
N PRO A 103 1.20 -8.17 -8.00
CA PRO A 103 0.38 -7.55 -9.03
C PRO A 103 -0.04 -6.14 -8.64
N TRP A 104 0.21 -5.16 -9.51
CA TRP A 104 -0.09 -3.75 -9.26
C TRP A 104 -1.55 -3.50 -8.89
N TYR A 105 -2.47 -4.30 -9.43
CA TYR A 105 -3.89 -4.21 -9.09
C TYR A 105 -4.18 -4.41 -7.60
N GLN A 106 -3.31 -5.05 -6.84
CA GLN A 106 -3.47 -5.15 -5.39
C GLN A 106 -3.46 -3.77 -4.72
N GLY A 107 -2.52 -2.90 -5.13
CA GLY A 107 -2.49 -1.50 -4.65
C GLY A 107 -3.69 -0.70 -5.12
N ILE A 108 -4.14 -0.90 -6.36
CA ILE A 108 -5.34 -0.24 -6.91
C ILE A 108 -6.60 -0.70 -6.17
N GLU A 109 -6.81 -1.99 -5.97
CA GLU A 109 -7.94 -2.52 -5.21
C GLU A 109 -8.00 -1.90 -3.81
N PHE A 110 -6.85 -1.79 -3.14
CA PHE A 110 -6.74 -1.20 -1.81
C PHE A 110 -7.12 0.28 -1.83
N PHE A 111 -6.43 1.08 -2.66
CA PHE A 111 -6.64 2.52 -2.75
C PHE A 111 -8.09 2.88 -3.14
N MET A 112 -8.61 2.25 -4.20
CA MET A 112 -9.96 2.55 -4.69
C MET A 112 -11.04 2.20 -3.67
N SER A 113 -10.87 1.11 -2.92
CA SER A 113 -11.78 0.71 -1.86
C SER A 113 -11.75 1.69 -0.68
N LEU A 114 -10.56 2.12 -0.25
CA LEU A 114 -10.39 3.15 0.78
C LEU A 114 -11.06 4.47 0.35
N ARG A 115 -10.78 4.93 -0.87
CA ARG A 115 -11.41 6.15 -1.43
C ARG A 115 -12.92 6.03 -1.52
N ARG A 116 -13.45 4.88 -1.93
CA ARG A 116 -14.91 4.63 -1.99
C ARG A 116 -15.59 4.77 -0.64
N LEU A 117 -14.89 4.40 0.43
CA LEU A 117 -15.36 4.49 1.81
C LEU A 117 -15.00 5.82 2.49
N GLY A 118 -14.44 6.79 1.76
CA GLY A 118 -14.05 8.10 2.32
C GLY A 118 -12.90 8.03 3.32
N LYS A 119 -12.07 6.98 3.27
CA LYS A 119 -10.92 6.83 4.16
C LYS A 119 -9.75 7.67 3.66
N PRO A 120 -9.03 8.41 4.53
CA PRO A 120 -7.84 9.16 4.14
C PRO A 120 -6.77 8.22 3.57
N SER A 121 -6.47 8.39 2.27
CA SER A 121 -5.51 7.51 1.61
C SER A 121 -4.92 8.15 0.36
N TRP A 122 -3.63 7.87 0.12
CA TRP A 122 -2.85 8.35 -1.02
C TRP A 122 -2.14 7.18 -1.67
N LEU A 123 -2.06 7.20 -3.01
CA LEU A 123 -1.35 6.20 -3.79
C LEU A 123 -0.22 6.87 -4.58
N LEU A 124 1.01 6.45 -4.30
CA LEU A 124 2.19 6.83 -5.07
C LEU A 124 2.51 5.72 -6.08
N ASN A 125 2.55 6.10 -7.35
CA ASN A 125 2.96 5.22 -8.45
C ASN A 125 4.12 5.85 -9.21
N TYR A 126 5.26 5.20 -9.22
CA TYR A 126 6.43 5.59 -10.02
C TYR A 126 6.41 4.81 -11.33
N ASN A 127 5.86 5.41 -12.38
CA ASN A 127 5.65 4.74 -13.67
C ASN A 127 6.91 4.07 -14.22
N GLY A 128 6.76 2.80 -14.59
CA GLY A 128 7.85 1.95 -15.07
C GLY A 128 8.81 1.48 -13.99
N ALA A 129 8.59 1.86 -12.72
CA ALA A 129 9.35 1.28 -11.62
C ALA A 129 8.80 -0.11 -11.28
N ARG A 130 9.72 -1.00 -10.89
CA ARG A 130 9.39 -2.35 -10.45
C ARG A 130 8.96 -2.37 -8.99
N HIS A 131 9.16 -3.48 -8.32
CA HIS A 131 8.77 -3.69 -6.93
C HIS A 131 9.32 -2.63 -5.96
N TRP A 132 10.51 -2.07 -6.25
CA TRP A 132 11.09 -0.94 -5.51
C TRP A 132 11.36 0.24 -6.44
N PRO A 133 11.24 1.49 -5.99
CA PRO A 133 11.60 2.67 -6.77
C PRO A 133 13.13 2.83 -6.80
N LEU A 134 13.83 2.05 -7.64
CA LEU A 134 15.30 1.99 -7.66
C LEU A 134 15.98 3.25 -8.22
N LYS A 135 15.32 3.99 -9.13
CA LYS A 135 15.85 5.25 -9.66
C LYS A 135 16.02 6.25 -8.53
N ILE A 136 17.16 6.94 -8.50
CA ILE A 136 17.51 7.86 -7.39
C ILE A 136 16.48 8.97 -7.20
N GLN A 137 15.90 9.51 -8.28
CA GLN A 137 14.86 10.53 -8.21
C GLN A 137 13.62 10.01 -7.51
N ASN A 138 13.15 8.80 -7.89
CA ASN A 138 11.97 8.17 -7.31
C ASN A 138 12.16 7.86 -5.82
N ARG A 139 13.36 7.40 -5.47
CA ARG A 139 13.71 7.13 -4.06
C ARG A 139 13.70 8.40 -3.22
N LYS A 140 14.27 9.48 -3.74
CA LYS A 140 14.26 10.79 -3.07
C LYS A 140 12.83 11.30 -2.89
N ASP A 141 12.02 11.29 -3.95
CA ASP A 141 10.63 11.71 -3.92
C ASP A 141 9.83 10.88 -2.90
N PHE A 142 9.95 9.57 -2.94
CA PHE A 142 9.25 8.69 -2.00
C PHE A 142 9.63 8.97 -0.54
N ASN A 143 10.93 9.16 -0.26
CA ASN A 143 11.39 9.47 1.10
C ASN A 143 10.87 10.83 1.58
N ILE A 144 10.86 11.85 0.73
CA ILE A 144 10.31 13.18 1.08
C ILE A 144 8.82 13.05 1.41
N ARG A 145 8.04 12.40 0.54
CA ARG A 145 6.59 12.25 0.76
C ARG A 145 6.28 11.43 2.01
N MET A 146 7.01 10.34 2.22
CA MET A 146 6.84 9.51 3.41
C MET A 146 7.17 10.30 4.68
N GLN A 147 8.25 11.09 4.66
CA GLN A 147 8.60 11.97 5.77
C GLN A 147 7.49 13.00 6.02
N GLN A 148 7.05 13.73 5.00
CA GLN A 148 6.00 14.74 5.13
C GLN A 148 4.68 14.12 5.64
N PHE A 149 4.31 12.94 5.15
CA PHE A 149 3.12 12.21 5.61
C PHE A 149 3.20 11.89 7.11
N PHE A 150 4.31 11.33 7.56
CA PHE A 150 4.48 11.03 8.98
C PHE A 150 4.66 12.29 9.84
N ASP A 151 5.34 13.32 9.35
CA ASP A 151 5.50 14.59 10.09
C ASP A 151 4.14 15.27 10.29
N HIS A 152 3.28 15.26 9.28
CA HIS A 152 1.90 15.78 9.41
C HIS A 152 1.13 15.04 10.51
N TYR A 153 1.03 13.71 10.44
CA TYR A 153 0.20 12.95 11.38
C TYR A 153 0.81 12.74 12.77
N LEU A 154 2.13 12.65 12.88
CA LEU A 154 2.80 12.33 14.14
C LEU A 154 3.31 13.56 14.89
N LYS A 155 3.65 14.64 14.17
CA LYS A 155 4.21 15.88 14.76
C LYS A 155 3.27 17.07 14.66
N GLY A 156 2.19 16.97 13.87
CA GLY A 156 1.25 18.08 13.65
C GLY A 156 1.79 19.15 12.69
N GLU A 157 2.72 18.79 11.82
CA GLU A 157 3.20 19.70 10.77
C GLU A 157 2.08 20.00 9.76
N ALA A 158 2.18 21.12 9.08
CA ALA A 158 1.23 21.51 8.06
C ALA A 158 1.12 20.45 6.93
N GLU A 159 -0.05 20.34 6.33
CA GLU A 159 -0.28 19.38 5.25
C GLU A 159 0.44 19.83 3.98
N PRO A 160 1.18 18.95 3.28
CA PRO A 160 1.77 19.31 1.99
C PRO A 160 0.73 19.31 0.87
N VAL A 161 0.92 20.18 -0.11
CA VAL A 161 0.02 20.35 -1.27
C VAL A 161 -0.31 19.03 -1.98
N TRP A 162 0.66 18.12 -2.08
CA TRP A 162 0.41 16.81 -2.73
C TRP A 162 -0.57 15.91 -1.96
N MET A 163 -0.72 16.08 -0.66
CA MET A 163 -1.71 15.34 0.12
C MET A 163 -3.11 15.94 -0.04
N ASP A 164 -3.22 17.27 -0.09
CA ASP A 164 -4.50 17.96 -0.26
C ASP A 164 -5.12 17.72 -1.65
N ARG A 165 -4.45 18.14 -2.73
CA ARG A 165 -5.02 18.09 -4.08
C ARG A 165 -4.45 17.03 -5.02
N GLY A 166 -3.42 16.29 -4.58
CA GLY A 166 -2.64 15.42 -5.45
C GLY A 166 -1.78 16.21 -6.46
N ILE A 167 -1.12 15.48 -7.35
CA ILE A 167 -0.34 16.08 -8.45
C ILE A 167 -1.00 15.71 -9.77
N PRO A 168 -1.59 16.66 -10.51
CA PRO A 168 -2.15 16.41 -11.81
C PRO A 168 -1.12 15.85 -12.79
N ALA A 169 -1.55 14.96 -13.70
CA ALA A 169 -0.64 14.32 -14.65
C ALA A 169 0.15 15.32 -15.50
N ILE A 170 -0.44 16.48 -15.81
CA ILE A 170 0.20 17.56 -16.57
C ILE A 170 1.34 18.24 -15.79
N GLU A 171 1.31 18.21 -14.46
CA GLU A 171 2.34 18.79 -13.59
C GLU A 171 3.45 17.77 -13.25
N LYS A 172 3.29 16.52 -13.65
CA LYS A 172 4.21 15.44 -13.32
C LYS A 172 5.64 15.74 -13.77
N GLY A 173 6.59 15.69 -12.83
CA GLY A 173 8.00 16.02 -13.07
C GLY A 173 8.31 17.52 -13.15
N ILE A 174 7.31 18.39 -13.06
CA ILE A 174 7.45 19.86 -13.07
C ILE A 174 7.20 20.39 -11.65
N ASN A 175 6.06 20.09 -11.08
CA ASN A 175 5.70 20.47 -9.71
C ASN A 175 5.51 19.21 -8.87
N GLN A 176 6.19 19.13 -7.74
CA GLN A 176 6.11 17.97 -6.83
C GLN A 176 5.08 18.19 -5.69
N GLY A 177 4.65 19.42 -5.47
CA GLY A 177 3.70 19.77 -4.42
C GLY A 177 4.24 19.51 -3.01
N TYR A 178 5.53 19.69 -2.78
CA TYR A 178 6.14 19.50 -1.46
C TYR A 178 5.89 20.68 -0.51
N GLU A 179 5.40 21.80 -1.05
CA GLU A 179 5.09 23.00 -0.28
C GLU A 179 4.04 22.64 0.78
N LEU A 180 4.22 23.19 1.98
CA LEU A 180 3.26 23.07 3.07
C LEU A 180 2.15 24.11 2.88
N ILE A 181 0.93 23.73 3.23
CA ILE A 181 -0.23 24.62 3.19
C ILE A 181 -0.23 25.41 4.50
N ASP A 182 -0.30 26.78 4.39
CA ASP A 182 -0.36 27.69 5.53
C ASP A 182 -1.67 27.59 6.30
#